data_279f19f10a9b5f2967fce9333a67ae21
#
_entry.id   279f19f10a9b5f2967fce9333a67ae21
#
_cell.length_a   1.000
_cell.length_b   1.000
_cell.length_c   1.000
_cell.angle_alpha   90.00
_cell.angle_beta   90.00
_cell.angle_gamma   90.00
#
_symmetry.space_group_name_H-M   'P 1'
#
loop_
_entity.id
_entity.type
_entity.pdbx_description
1 polymer ?
#
loop_
_entity_poly.entity_id
_entity_poly.type
_entity_poly.pdbx_seq_one_letter_code
_entity_poly.pdbx_strand_id
1 'polypeptide(L)'
;GTLKPNVSRQLRFYRDLLAENNKVHPKITAEGWYTRGPMVVESKGPSVLDEAYAAWEASQPSEIPFDAQPSEEACGFCDYKAWCAHWWNWRHSGKSPPQRMFIDAVVLLERVDLDKGAGLIEICSPKDEHGGILPSGKKFGAVFEGPALESLKKIVNDDWKGALFLGSVKADKNVWRVGNW
;
A
#
# COMPACT_ATOMS: atom_id res chain seq x y z
N GLY A 1 -11.67 15.71 -23.13
CA GLY A 1 -11.07 14.98 -22.02
C GLY A 1 -9.57 15.16 -21.99
N THR A 2 -8.97 14.99 -20.84
CA THR A 2 -7.52 15.06 -20.66
C THR A 2 -7.03 13.74 -20.10
N LEU A 3 -5.84 13.32 -20.50
CA LEU A 3 -5.16 12.19 -19.88
C LEU A 3 -4.78 12.52 -18.44
N LYS A 4 -4.89 11.56 -17.54
CA LYS A 4 -4.33 11.70 -16.21
C LYS A 4 -2.81 11.90 -16.31
N PRO A 5 -2.18 12.71 -15.44
CA PRO A 5 -0.75 13.03 -15.55
C PRO A 5 0.17 11.81 -15.61
N ASN A 6 -0.09 10.80 -14.77
CA ASN A 6 0.67 9.55 -14.76
C ASN A 6 0.52 8.75 -16.07
N VAL A 7 -0.69 8.67 -16.63
CA VAL A 7 -0.95 8.00 -17.90
C VAL A 7 -0.25 8.74 -19.05
N SER A 8 -0.34 10.08 -19.07
CA SER A 8 0.35 10.88 -20.07
C SER A 8 1.87 10.70 -19.99
N ARG A 9 2.44 10.65 -18.78
CA ARG A 9 3.87 10.39 -18.56
C ARG A 9 4.28 9.01 -19.07
N GLN A 10 3.51 7.97 -18.76
CA GLN A 10 3.76 6.61 -19.22
C GLN A 10 3.70 6.50 -20.74
N LEU A 11 2.73 7.12 -21.39
CA LEU A 11 2.61 7.13 -22.84
C LEU A 11 3.79 7.85 -23.50
N ARG A 12 4.27 8.97 -22.94
CA ARG A 12 5.48 9.66 -23.42
C ARG A 12 6.72 8.79 -23.27
N PHE A 13 6.86 8.09 -22.15
CA PHE A 13 7.96 7.15 -21.95
C PHE A 13 8.00 6.08 -23.05
N TYR A 14 6.88 5.45 -23.37
CA TYR A 14 6.82 4.46 -24.45
C TYR A 14 7.11 5.07 -25.82
N ARG A 15 6.57 6.25 -26.10
CA ARG A 15 6.86 7.00 -27.34
C ARG A 15 8.37 7.22 -27.51
N ASP A 16 8.99 7.73 -26.47
CA ASP A 16 10.38 8.16 -26.50
C ASP A 16 11.32 6.94 -26.59
N LEU A 17 11.01 5.87 -25.83
CA LEU A 17 11.75 4.62 -25.88
C LEU A 17 11.67 3.97 -27.28
N LEU A 18 10.50 3.96 -27.89
CA LEU A 18 10.32 3.45 -29.25
C LEU A 18 11.04 4.31 -30.29
N ALA A 19 11.03 5.65 -30.12
CA ALA A 19 11.75 6.55 -31.00
C ALA A 19 13.26 6.37 -30.93
N GLU A 20 13.80 6.13 -29.73
CA GLU A 20 15.22 5.86 -29.53
C GLU A 20 15.65 4.55 -30.19
N ASN A 21 14.83 3.52 -30.08
CA ASN A 21 15.12 2.18 -30.62
C ASN A 21 14.76 2.03 -32.11
N ASN A 22 13.92 2.89 -32.66
CA ASN A 22 13.44 2.80 -34.03
C ASN A 22 13.87 4.00 -34.89
N LYS A 23 15.09 3.91 -35.41
CA LYS A 23 15.68 4.97 -36.26
C LYS A 23 14.96 5.16 -37.62
N VAL A 24 14.11 4.23 -38.03
CA VAL A 24 13.43 4.24 -39.33
C VAL A 24 12.14 5.11 -39.28
N HIS A 25 11.52 5.24 -38.10
CA HIS A 25 10.29 6.02 -37.93
C HIS A 25 10.47 7.11 -36.84
N PRO A 26 11.05 8.26 -37.20
CA PRO A 26 11.38 9.30 -36.21
C PRO A 26 10.16 10.03 -35.64
N LYS A 27 8.98 9.88 -36.24
CA LYS A 27 7.72 10.48 -35.76
C LYS A 27 6.82 9.42 -35.17
N ILE A 28 7.00 9.18 -33.87
CA ILE A 28 6.12 8.31 -33.10
C ILE A 28 5.24 9.20 -32.22
N THR A 29 3.93 8.98 -32.28
CA THR A 29 2.96 9.60 -31.36
C THR A 29 2.43 8.56 -30.38
N ALA A 30 2.00 8.99 -29.21
CA ALA A 30 1.35 8.13 -28.23
C ALA A 30 -0.02 8.69 -27.86
N GLU A 31 -1.02 7.84 -27.85
CA GLU A 31 -2.41 8.22 -27.69
C GLU A 31 -3.10 7.36 -26.64
N GLY A 32 -3.97 7.98 -25.85
CA GLY A 32 -4.90 7.29 -24.97
C GLY A 32 -6.27 7.17 -25.62
N TRP A 33 -6.76 5.94 -25.71
CA TRP A 33 -8.08 5.62 -26.27
C TRP A 33 -9.06 5.30 -25.16
N TYR A 34 -10.17 6.00 -25.12
CA TYR A 34 -11.20 5.80 -24.10
C TYR A 34 -12.28 4.85 -24.62
N THR A 35 -12.44 3.71 -23.95
CA THR A 35 -13.37 2.66 -24.37
C THR A 35 -14.86 3.01 -24.17
N ARG A 36 -15.15 4.00 -23.29
CA ARG A 36 -16.54 4.43 -23.01
C ARG A 36 -17.07 5.50 -23.96
N GLY A 37 -16.27 5.92 -24.95
CA GLY A 37 -16.65 6.93 -25.95
C GLY A 37 -15.58 7.06 -27.01
N PRO A 38 -15.92 7.60 -28.19
CA PRO A 38 -14.99 7.73 -29.33
C PRO A 38 -13.99 8.86 -29.10
N MET A 39 -13.26 8.86 -28.00
CA MET A 39 -12.30 9.89 -27.66
C MET A 39 -10.89 9.34 -27.69
N VAL A 40 -10.05 9.99 -28.48
CA VAL A 40 -8.60 9.73 -28.57
C VAL A 40 -7.90 11.00 -28.13
N VAL A 41 -6.95 10.86 -27.21
CA VAL A 41 -6.17 12.00 -26.69
C VAL A 41 -4.70 11.72 -26.86
N GLU A 42 -4.03 12.53 -27.69
CA GLU A 42 -2.60 12.48 -27.88
C GLU A 42 -1.85 12.94 -26.62
N SER A 43 -0.85 12.18 -26.19
CA SER A 43 0.03 12.57 -25.09
C SER A 43 1.16 13.47 -25.61
N LYS A 44 0.95 14.77 -25.51
CA LYS A 44 1.94 15.79 -25.89
C LYS A 44 2.86 16.14 -24.71
N GLY A 45 4.04 16.63 -25.03
CA GLY A 45 5.01 17.15 -24.06
C GLY A 45 6.45 16.73 -24.32
N PRO A 46 7.40 17.23 -23.53
CA PRO A 46 8.81 16.92 -23.68
C PRO A 46 9.09 15.44 -23.42
N SER A 47 10.29 15.01 -23.81
CA SER A 47 10.79 13.67 -23.45
C SER A 47 10.82 13.48 -21.94
N VAL A 48 10.61 12.24 -21.53
CA VAL A 48 10.72 11.78 -20.13
C VAL A 48 11.83 10.75 -19.95
N LEU A 49 12.68 10.52 -20.94
CA LEU A 49 13.73 9.50 -20.88
C LEU A 49 14.80 9.85 -19.84
N ASP A 50 15.25 11.10 -19.77
CA ASP A 50 16.26 11.49 -18.78
C ASP A 50 15.76 11.25 -17.34
N GLU A 51 14.48 11.57 -17.09
CA GLU A 51 13.84 11.29 -15.82
C GLU A 51 13.72 9.78 -15.55
N ALA A 52 13.39 8.99 -16.58
CA ALA A 52 13.31 7.54 -16.48
C ALA A 52 14.68 6.91 -16.24
N TYR A 53 15.73 7.38 -16.90
CA TYR A 53 17.09 6.93 -16.66
C TYR A 53 17.57 7.28 -15.25
N ALA A 54 17.32 8.51 -14.79
CA ALA A 54 17.67 8.89 -13.42
C ALA A 54 16.93 8.04 -12.37
N ALA A 55 15.67 7.72 -12.60
CA ALA A 55 14.90 6.84 -11.73
C ALA A 55 15.42 5.41 -11.76
N TRP A 56 15.82 4.91 -12.95
CA TRP A 56 16.42 3.59 -13.11
C TRP A 56 17.78 3.51 -12.40
N GLU A 57 18.66 4.48 -12.58
CA GLU A 57 19.94 4.54 -11.88
C GLU A 57 19.75 4.58 -10.36
N ALA A 58 18.82 5.41 -9.88
CA ALA A 58 18.49 5.47 -8.46
C ALA A 58 17.90 4.18 -7.89
N SER A 59 17.34 3.30 -8.75
CA SER A 59 16.77 2.02 -8.33
C SER A 59 17.75 0.83 -8.41
N GLN A 60 19.00 1.07 -8.86
CA GLN A 60 19.98 -0.01 -8.92
C GLN A 60 20.33 -0.56 -7.54
N PRO A 61 20.66 -1.86 -7.44
CA PRO A 61 21.10 -2.45 -6.19
C PRO A 61 22.19 -1.62 -5.52
N SER A 62 22.01 -1.32 -4.25
CA SER A 62 22.94 -0.56 -3.43
C SER A 62 23.24 -1.34 -2.14
N GLU A 63 24.45 -1.22 -1.63
CA GLU A 63 24.81 -1.74 -0.30
C GLU A 63 24.08 -0.99 0.82
N ILE A 64 23.66 0.25 0.56
CA ILE A 64 22.91 1.06 1.50
C ILE A 64 21.42 0.95 1.12
N PRO A 65 20.56 0.45 2.01
CA PRO A 65 19.13 0.42 1.75
C PRO A 65 18.58 1.81 1.43
N PHE A 66 17.68 1.89 0.47
CA PHE A 66 17.00 3.16 0.16
C PHE A 66 16.17 3.64 1.36
N ASP A 67 16.22 4.94 1.61
CA ASP A 67 15.31 5.55 2.57
C ASP A 67 13.87 5.43 2.10
N ALA A 68 13.04 4.82 2.91
CA ALA A 68 11.62 4.74 2.62
C ALA A 68 11.00 6.14 2.69
N GLN A 69 10.24 6.51 1.66
CA GLN A 69 9.47 7.75 1.62
C GLN A 69 7.97 7.41 1.76
N PRO A 70 7.48 7.26 2.98
CA PRO A 70 6.12 6.84 3.21
C PRO A 70 5.12 7.91 2.77
N SER A 71 4.12 7.47 2.02
CA SER A 71 2.99 8.28 1.61
C SER A 71 1.75 7.40 1.50
N GLU A 72 0.58 8.03 1.50
CA GLU A 72 -0.66 7.29 1.29
C GLU A 72 -0.71 6.60 -0.07
N GLU A 73 -0.21 7.28 -1.10
CA GLU A 73 -0.21 6.78 -2.47
C GLU A 73 0.78 5.61 -2.64
N ALA A 74 2.01 5.78 -2.16
CA ALA A 74 3.06 4.77 -2.30
C ALA A 74 2.82 3.55 -1.40
N CYS A 75 2.35 3.78 -0.16
CA CYS A 75 2.21 2.71 0.83
C CYS A 75 0.84 2.06 0.86
N GLY A 76 -0.15 2.61 0.16
CA GLY A 76 -1.52 2.08 0.16
C GLY A 76 -1.59 0.60 -0.19
N PHE A 77 -0.79 0.16 -1.16
CA PHE A 77 -0.73 -1.21 -1.69
C PHE A 77 0.63 -1.88 -1.44
N CYS A 78 1.43 -1.37 -0.51
CA CYS A 78 2.75 -1.92 -0.22
C CYS A 78 2.63 -3.18 0.67
N ASP A 79 3.10 -4.31 0.18
CA ASP A 79 3.07 -5.58 0.92
C ASP A 79 4.00 -5.58 2.14
N TYR A 80 5.02 -4.73 2.14
CA TYR A 80 6.01 -4.61 3.23
C TYR A 80 5.61 -3.64 4.34
N LYS A 81 4.50 -2.90 4.21
CA LYS A 81 4.14 -1.86 5.18
C LYS A 81 3.96 -2.38 6.61
N ALA A 82 3.56 -3.64 6.79
CA ALA A 82 3.44 -4.26 8.11
C ALA A 82 4.74 -4.22 8.92
N TRP A 83 5.87 -4.34 8.25
CA TRP A 83 7.22 -4.36 8.85
C TRP A 83 8.01 -3.07 8.63
N CYS A 84 7.43 -2.07 7.98
CA CYS A 84 8.10 -0.83 7.64
C CYS A 84 8.02 0.18 8.80
N ALA A 85 9.12 0.35 9.53
CA ALA A 85 9.20 1.34 10.61
C ALA A 85 8.89 2.77 10.12
N HIS A 86 9.36 3.14 8.94
CA HIS A 86 9.08 4.45 8.34
C HIS A 86 7.59 4.68 8.10
N TRP A 87 6.85 3.64 7.65
CA TRP A 87 5.40 3.70 7.50
C TRP A 87 4.71 3.97 8.84
N TRP A 88 5.05 3.23 9.88
CA TRP A 88 4.43 3.36 11.19
C TRP A 88 4.77 4.70 11.84
N ASN A 89 6.02 5.15 11.75
CA ASN A 89 6.43 6.47 12.23
C ASN A 89 5.67 7.59 11.52
N TRP A 90 5.53 7.50 10.20
CA TRP A 90 4.72 8.45 9.43
C TRP A 90 3.25 8.42 9.83
N ARG A 91 2.67 7.24 10.00
CA ARG A 91 1.28 7.07 10.46
C ARG A 91 1.03 7.72 11.82
N HIS A 92 2.00 7.67 12.73
CA HIS A 92 1.88 8.20 14.09
C HIS A 92 2.36 9.65 14.22
N SER A 93 2.99 10.23 13.21
CA SER A 93 3.47 11.61 13.22
C SER A 93 2.37 12.70 13.19
N GLY A 94 1.10 12.31 13.07
CA GLY A 94 -0.02 13.21 12.84
C GLY A 94 -0.13 13.77 11.41
N LYS A 95 0.81 13.41 10.54
CA LYS A 95 0.81 13.79 9.11
C LYS A 95 0.03 12.83 8.22
N SER A 96 -0.35 11.67 8.75
CA SER A 96 -1.15 10.72 7.99
C SER A 96 -2.57 11.27 7.79
N PRO A 97 -3.19 10.97 6.63
CA PRO A 97 -4.55 11.41 6.37
C PRO A 97 -5.53 10.85 7.42
N PRO A 98 -6.69 11.49 7.59
CA PRO A 98 -7.71 11.01 8.50
C PRO A 98 -8.09 9.56 8.17
N GLN A 99 -8.47 8.81 9.19
CA GLN A 99 -8.84 7.40 9.04
C GLN A 99 -9.93 7.24 7.96
N ARG A 100 -9.64 6.38 7.02
CA ARG A 100 -10.60 5.96 6.00
C ARG A 100 -11.48 4.83 6.52
N MET A 101 -12.44 4.41 5.70
CA MET A 101 -13.31 3.25 5.99
C MET A 101 -12.50 1.97 6.26
N PHE A 102 -11.35 1.82 5.59
CA PHE A 102 -10.41 0.72 5.78
C PHE A 102 -9.12 1.25 6.39
N ILE A 103 -8.66 0.59 7.44
CA ILE A 103 -7.43 0.92 8.16
C ILE A 103 -6.51 -0.29 8.27
N ASP A 104 -5.24 -0.01 8.45
CA ASP A 104 -4.25 -1.01 8.84
C ASP A 104 -3.93 -0.82 10.32
N ALA A 105 -3.77 -1.91 11.04
CA ALA A 105 -3.46 -1.87 12.47
C ALA A 105 -2.51 -3.01 12.86
N VAL A 106 -1.69 -2.74 13.86
CA VAL A 106 -0.97 -3.77 14.61
C VAL A 106 -1.70 -3.98 15.93
N VAL A 107 -1.98 -5.21 16.26
CA VAL A 107 -2.79 -5.57 17.43
C VAL A 107 -2.21 -6.74 18.20
N LEU A 108 -2.53 -6.83 19.49
CA LEU A 108 -2.44 -8.05 20.27
C LEU A 108 -3.81 -8.72 20.34
N LEU A 109 -3.84 -10.02 20.18
CA LEU A 109 -5.04 -10.82 20.35
C LEU A 109 -5.15 -11.24 21.82
N GLU A 110 -6.13 -10.70 22.55
CA GLU A 110 -6.31 -11.02 23.95
C GLU A 110 -7.22 -12.22 24.20
N ARG A 111 -8.29 -12.29 23.44
CA ARG A 111 -9.27 -13.39 23.52
C ARG A 111 -9.77 -13.71 22.13
N VAL A 112 -10.09 -14.97 21.91
CA VAL A 112 -10.67 -15.42 20.65
C VAL A 112 -11.71 -16.51 20.90
N ASP A 113 -12.79 -16.44 20.13
CA ASP A 113 -13.80 -17.47 19.97
C ASP A 113 -13.76 -17.90 18.50
N LEU A 114 -13.09 -18.99 18.21
CA LEU A 114 -12.88 -19.48 16.84
C LEU A 114 -14.18 -19.98 16.21
N ASP A 115 -15.14 -20.46 17.01
CA ASP A 115 -16.43 -20.94 16.49
C ASP A 115 -17.27 -19.79 15.93
N LYS A 116 -17.16 -18.64 16.57
CA LYS A 116 -17.85 -17.41 16.13
C LYS A 116 -17.01 -16.51 15.23
N GLY A 117 -15.72 -16.84 15.04
CA GLY A 117 -14.79 -15.97 14.34
C GLY A 117 -14.65 -14.59 15.01
N ALA A 118 -14.78 -14.53 16.35
CA ALA A 118 -14.78 -13.29 17.10
C ALA A 118 -13.58 -13.20 18.03
N GLY A 119 -13.09 -12.00 18.27
CA GLY A 119 -11.96 -11.77 19.17
C GLY A 119 -12.02 -10.41 19.86
N LEU A 120 -11.27 -10.30 20.95
CA LEU A 120 -10.92 -9.04 21.58
C LEU A 120 -9.46 -8.72 21.21
N ILE A 121 -9.26 -7.57 20.59
CA ILE A 121 -7.96 -7.08 20.16
C ILE A 121 -7.58 -5.82 20.92
N GLU A 122 -6.30 -5.68 21.22
CA GLU A 122 -5.72 -4.45 21.75
C GLU A 122 -4.83 -3.82 20.68
N ILE A 123 -5.06 -2.53 20.38
CA ILE A 123 -4.25 -1.80 19.41
C ILE A 123 -2.83 -1.61 19.95
N CYS A 124 -1.87 -1.84 19.06
CA CYS A 124 -0.46 -1.57 19.31
C CYS A 124 0.04 -0.46 18.40
N SER A 125 1.06 0.24 18.86
CA SER A 125 1.83 1.18 18.06
C SER A 125 3.29 0.79 18.08
N PRO A 126 4.02 0.86 16.97
CA PRO A 126 5.46 0.76 16.98
C PRO A 126 6.05 1.84 17.87
N LYS A 127 7.00 1.48 18.72
CA LYS A 127 7.58 2.38 19.70
C LYS A 127 8.76 3.17 19.14
N ASP A 128 9.54 2.53 18.28
CA ASP A 128 10.81 3.03 17.81
C ASP A 128 11.18 2.44 16.43
N GLU A 129 12.33 2.85 15.93
CA GLU A 129 12.89 2.38 14.66
C GLU A 129 13.23 0.89 14.65
N HIS A 130 13.31 0.26 15.81
CA HIS A 130 13.67 -1.15 15.97
C HIS A 130 12.46 -2.08 16.11
N GLY A 131 11.25 -1.55 15.91
CA GLY A 131 10.03 -2.36 15.87
C GLY A 131 9.49 -2.77 17.23
N GLY A 132 9.89 -2.08 18.30
CA GLY A 132 9.26 -2.23 19.61
C GLY A 132 7.76 -1.90 19.51
N ILE A 133 6.92 -2.76 20.09
CA ILE A 133 5.46 -2.63 20.03
C ILE A 133 4.94 -2.24 21.41
N LEU A 134 4.13 -1.18 21.46
CA LEU A 134 3.47 -0.73 22.67
C LEU A 134 1.97 -0.91 22.58
N PRO A 135 1.36 -1.66 23.52
CA PRO A 135 -0.08 -1.65 23.68
C PRO A 135 -0.57 -0.22 23.95
N SER A 136 -1.64 0.18 23.26
CA SER A 136 -2.21 1.52 23.43
C SER A 136 -3.25 1.60 24.53
N GLY A 137 -3.62 0.47 25.13
CA GLY A 137 -4.73 0.32 26.06
C GLY A 137 -6.12 0.38 25.43
N LYS A 138 -6.21 0.66 24.13
CA LYS A 138 -7.49 0.68 23.40
C LYS A 138 -7.84 -0.69 22.90
N LYS A 139 -9.02 -1.18 23.33
CA LYS A 139 -9.52 -2.52 22.99
C LYS A 139 -10.77 -2.43 22.14
N PHE A 140 -10.87 -3.34 21.18
CA PHE A 140 -12.01 -3.44 20.26
C PHE A 140 -12.42 -4.89 20.09
N GLY A 141 -13.72 -5.12 19.90
CA GLY A 141 -14.19 -6.38 19.34
C GLY A 141 -13.77 -6.49 17.88
N ALA A 142 -13.35 -7.66 17.45
CA ALA A 142 -13.06 -7.95 16.05
C ALA A 142 -13.83 -9.18 15.58
N VAL A 143 -14.33 -9.14 14.35
CA VAL A 143 -14.94 -10.27 13.66
C VAL A 143 -14.06 -10.60 12.46
N PHE A 144 -13.65 -11.85 12.39
CA PHE A 144 -12.79 -12.39 11.35
C PHE A 144 -13.64 -13.25 10.41
N GLU A 145 -13.57 -12.98 9.12
CA GLU A 145 -14.38 -13.64 8.10
C GLU A 145 -13.49 -14.20 6.98
N GLY A 146 -13.97 -15.26 6.32
CA GLY A 146 -13.28 -15.83 5.16
C GLY A 146 -11.82 -16.20 5.43
N PRO A 147 -10.88 -15.87 4.53
CA PRO A 147 -9.46 -16.19 4.69
C PRO A 147 -8.81 -15.63 5.95
N ALA A 148 -9.31 -14.50 6.47
CA ALA A 148 -8.80 -13.93 7.72
C ALA A 148 -9.12 -14.83 8.91
N LEU A 149 -10.30 -15.47 8.94
CA LEU A 149 -10.66 -16.46 9.96
C LEU A 149 -9.78 -17.72 9.87
N GLU A 150 -9.50 -18.21 8.66
CA GLU A 150 -8.62 -19.36 8.48
C GLU A 150 -7.19 -19.05 8.94
N SER A 151 -6.69 -17.87 8.65
CA SER A 151 -5.39 -17.38 9.14
C SER A 151 -5.38 -17.28 10.67
N LEU A 152 -6.46 -16.77 11.27
CA LEU A 152 -6.60 -16.68 12.72
C LEU A 152 -6.59 -18.06 13.38
N LYS A 153 -7.31 -19.03 12.83
CA LYS A 153 -7.30 -20.42 13.34
C LYS A 153 -5.90 -21.00 13.36
N LYS A 154 -5.13 -20.79 12.28
CA LYS A 154 -3.74 -21.24 12.20
C LYS A 154 -2.88 -20.58 13.27
N ILE A 155 -2.94 -19.27 13.41
CA ILE A 155 -2.18 -18.48 14.40
C ILE A 155 -2.48 -18.96 15.82
N VAL A 156 -3.75 -19.22 16.15
CA VAL A 156 -4.15 -19.71 17.47
C VAL A 156 -3.67 -21.14 17.71
N ASN A 157 -3.76 -22.02 16.71
CA ASN A 157 -3.29 -23.39 16.81
C ASN A 157 -1.75 -23.46 16.98
N ASP A 158 -1.02 -22.51 16.38
CA ASP A 158 0.43 -22.39 16.53
C ASP A 158 0.85 -21.72 17.85
N ASP A 159 -0.11 -21.44 18.76
CA ASP A 159 0.09 -20.76 20.06
C ASP A 159 0.85 -19.43 19.97
N TRP A 160 0.65 -18.68 18.88
CA TRP A 160 1.29 -17.40 18.68
C TRP A 160 0.83 -16.35 19.70
N LYS A 161 1.77 -15.72 20.39
CA LYS A 161 1.52 -14.70 21.43
C LYS A 161 1.96 -13.29 21.02
N GLY A 162 2.52 -13.15 19.85
CA GLY A 162 3.04 -11.88 19.35
C GLY A 162 1.97 -10.96 18.77
N ALA A 163 2.42 -9.81 18.32
CA ALA A 163 1.55 -8.88 17.61
C ALA A 163 1.17 -9.40 16.22
N LEU A 164 -0.02 -9.02 15.80
CA LEU A 164 -0.58 -9.36 14.50
C LEU A 164 -0.77 -8.07 13.68
N PHE A 165 -0.46 -8.15 12.39
CA PHE A 165 -0.85 -7.12 11.45
C PHE A 165 -2.22 -7.44 10.87
N LEU A 166 -3.13 -6.49 10.99
CA LEU A 166 -4.44 -6.54 10.35
C LEU A 166 -4.49 -5.51 9.24
N GLY A 167 -4.53 -5.97 7.99
CA GLY A 167 -4.63 -5.12 6.81
C GLY A 167 -6.06 -4.90 6.35
N SER A 168 -6.35 -3.71 5.86
CA SER A 168 -7.65 -3.35 5.28
C SER A 168 -8.86 -3.67 6.18
N VAL A 169 -8.73 -3.38 7.47
CA VAL A 169 -9.79 -3.58 8.45
C VAL A 169 -10.89 -2.56 8.23
N LYS A 170 -12.13 -2.99 8.14
CA LYS A 170 -13.29 -2.10 8.18
C LYS A 170 -13.60 -1.75 9.63
N ALA A 171 -13.23 -0.51 10.01
CA ALA A 171 -13.48 -0.01 11.34
C ALA A 171 -14.93 0.49 11.46
N ASP A 172 -15.69 -0.11 12.36
CA ASP A 172 -16.96 0.42 12.83
C ASP A 172 -16.81 0.82 14.31
N LYS A 173 -17.77 1.59 14.86
CA LYS A 173 -17.64 2.27 16.17
C LYS A 173 -17.11 1.38 17.28
N ASN A 174 -17.55 0.12 17.37
CA ASN A 174 -17.20 -0.79 18.45
C ASN A 174 -16.73 -2.18 17.98
N VAL A 175 -16.85 -2.48 16.70
CA VAL A 175 -16.51 -3.79 16.15
C VAL A 175 -15.74 -3.60 14.84
N TRP A 176 -14.59 -4.21 14.76
CA TRP A 176 -13.78 -4.22 13.56
C TRP A 176 -14.05 -5.48 12.75
N ARG A 177 -14.19 -5.34 11.45
CA ARG A 177 -14.33 -6.47 10.54
C ARG A 177 -13.05 -6.69 9.79
N VAL A 178 -12.54 -7.92 9.85
CA VAL A 178 -11.31 -8.36 9.19
C VAL A 178 -11.70 -9.45 8.20
N GLY A 179 -11.57 -9.15 6.91
CA GLY A 179 -11.97 -10.07 5.85
C GLY A 179 -11.38 -9.65 4.50
N ASN A 180 -11.73 -10.37 3.46
CA ASN A 180 -11.41 -9.96 2.09
C ASN A 180 -12.53 -9.05 1.56
N TRP A 181 -12.15 -7.85 1.22
CA TRP A 181 -13.00 -6.82 0.62
C TRP A 181 -12.64 -6.61 -0.84
#